data_ff08d8e4abbefa1b7c1e8ab5510d287d
#
_entry.id   ff08d8e4abbefa1b7c1e8ab5510d287d
#
_cell.length_a   1.000
_cell.length_b   1.000
_cell.length_c   1.000
_cell.angle_alpha   90.00
_cell.angle_beta   90.00
_cell.angle_gamma   90.00
#
_symmetry.space_group_name_H-M   'P 1'
#
loop_
_entity.id
_entity.type
_entity.pdbx_description
1 polymer ?
#
loop_
_entity_poly.entity_id
_entity_poly.type
_entity_poly.pdbx_seq_one_letter_code
_entity_poly.pdbx_strand_id
1 'polypeptide(L)'
;MLLCLLLGYPGAYLLATLPLRYSNLLMIMVLLPFWTSLLVRTTAWIAILQSQGVVNDVLVWIGITGDESRFSLIYNMTGTIIAMTHILLPFMILPLYSVMKTIPSSYMRAARSLGATPARAFLKVYMPQTIPGVGAGGLLVFILAIGYYITPALVGGQDGQLISNMIAYHMQKSLNWSLAAALGGILLAGVLFLYWAYDRIIGIDNMKLG
;
A
#
# COMPACT_ATOMS: atom_id res chain seq x y z
N MET A 1 -2.10 -2.52 4.47
CA MET A 1 -3.23 -2.04 3.69
C MET A 1 -3.72 -0.65 4.12
N LEU A 2 -4.12 -0.43 5.38
CA LEU A 2 -4.65 0.87 5.84
C LEU A 2 -3.69 2.04 5.61
N LEU A 3 -2.40 1.88 5.88
CA LEU A 3 -1.40 2.92 5.60
C LEU A 3 -1.26 3.22 4.10
N CYS A 4 -1.30 2.19 3.25
CA CYS A 4 -1.31 2.40 1.80
C CYS A 4 -2.55 3.16 1.34
N LEU A 5 -3.71 2.92 1.94
CA LEU A 5 -4.93 3.67 1.65
C LEU A 5 -4.83 5.11 2.16
N LEU A 6 -4.37 5.30 3.39
CA LEU A 6 -4.22 6.63 4.00
C LEU A 6 -3.29 7.55 3.21
N LEU A 7 -2.18 7.01 2.72
CA LEU A 7 -1.20 7.75 1.91
C LEU A 7 -1.57 7.76 0.42
N GLY A 8 -2.09 6.65 -0.08
CA GLY A 8 -2.44 6.48 -1.49
C GLY A 8 -3.66 7.26 -1.93
N TYR A 9 -4.68 7.40 -1.06
CA TYR A 9 -5.90 8.12 -1.40
C TYR A 9 -5.65 9.61 -1.68
N PRO A 10 -4.96 10.38 -0.80
CA PRO A 10 -4.59 11.76 -1.11
C PRO A 10 -3.70 11.87 -2.35
N GLY A 11 -2.74 10.94 -2.51
CA GLY A 11 -1.86 10.91 -3.68
C GLY A 11 -2.63 10.69 -4.98
N ALA A 12 -3.53 9.71 -5.02
CA ALA A 12 -4.38 9.45 -6.17
C ALA A 12 -5.34 10.62 -6.49
N TYR A 13 -5.91 11.24 -5.44
CA TYR A 13 -6.76 12.42 -5.59
C TYR A 13 -5.99 13.60 -6.18
N LEU A 14 -4.79 13.86 -5.69
CA LEU A 14 -3.91 14.90 -6.23
C LEU A 14 -3.63 14.65 -7.71
N LEU A 15 -3.22 13.42 -8.06
CA LEU A 15 -2.97 13.02 -9.44
C LEU A 15 -4.20 13.18 -10.34
N ALA A 16 -5.39 12.83 -9.85
CA ALA A 16 -6.62 12.92 -10.64
C ALA A 16 -7.10 14.35 -10.88
N THR A 17 -6.80 15.28 -9.96
CA THR A 17 -7.29 16.67 -10.02
C THR A 17 -6.30 17.64 -10.66
N LEU A 18 -5.02 17.33 -10.67
CA LEU A 18 -4.00 18.17 -11.29
C LEU A 18 -4.11 18.22 -12.82
N PRO A 19 -3.64 19.33 -13.46
CA PRO A 19 -3.46 19.39 -14.90
C PRO A 19 -2.58 18.24 -15.41
N LEU A 20 -2.90 17.72 -16.59
CA LEU A 20 -2.29 16.52 -17.17
C LEU A 20 -0.75 16.52 -17.12
N ARG A 21 -0.14 17.69 -17.35
CA ARG A 21 1.33 17.85 -17.33
C ARG A 21 1.93 17.50 -15.97
N TYR A 22 1.35 18.02 -14.89
CA TYR A 22 1.84 17.78 -13.53
C TYR A 22 1.44 16.37 -13.04
N SER A 23 0.24 15.93 -13.39
CA SER A 23 -0.24 14.57 -13.11
C SER A 23 0.71 13.51 -13.71
N ASN A 24 1.11 13.68 -14.98
CA ASN A 24 2.04 12.74 -15.62
C ASN A 24 3.42 12.75 -14.97
N LEU A 25 3.95 13.92 -14.59
CA LEU A 25 5.24 14.01 -13.90
C LEU A 25 5.21 13.29 -12.55
N LEU A 26 4.18 13.53 -11.74
CA LEU A 26 4.00 12.86 -10.45
C LEU A 26 3.74 11.37 -10.63
N MET A 27 3.01 10.95 -11.67
CA MET A 27 2.80 9.54 -11.98
C MET A 27 4.12 8.83 -12.30
N ILE A 28 5.04 9.49 -13.03
CA ILE A 28 6.38 8.96 -13.27
C ILE A 28 7.11 8.74 -11.94
N MET A 29 7.04 9.69 -10.99
CA MET A 29 7.66 9.54 -9.67
C MET A 29 7.06 8.37 -8.86
N VAL A 30 5.75 8.16 -8.95
CA VAL A 30 5.06 7.01 -8.31
C VAL A 30 5.50 5.68 -8.95
N LEU A 31 5.71 5.67 -10.27
CA LEU A 31 6.08 4.45 -11.01
C LEU A 31 7.60 4.19 -11.02
N LEU A 32 8.42 5.20 -10.80
CA LEU A 32 9.88 5.07 -10.85
C LEU A 32 10.42 3.93 -9.97
N PRO A 33 9.90 3.69 -8.76
CA PRO A 33 10.30 2.54 -7.95
C PRO A 33 10.10 1.18 -8.62
N PHE A 34 9.16 1.04 -9.55
CA PHE A 34 8.95 -0.24 -10.26
C PHE A 34 10.13 -0.66 -11.13
N TRP A 35 10.87 0.32 -11.64
CA TRP A 35 12.04 0.07 -12.50
C TRP A 35 13.31 -0.25 -11.71
N THR A 36 13.27 -0.12 -10.38
CA THR A 36 14.39 -0.48 -9.50
C THR A 36 14.24 -1.90 -8.97
N SER A 37 15.38 -2.60 -8.82
CA SER A 37 15.39 -3.94 -8.23
C SER A 37 14.78 -3.92 -6.83
N LEU A 38 13.98 -4.96 -6.52
CA LEU A 38 13.39 -5.13 -5.19
C LEU A 38 14.45 -5.22 -4.10
N LEU A 39 15.56 -5.93 -4.36
CA LEU A 39 16.67 -6.05 -3.41
C LEU A 39 17.32 -4.70 -3.13
N VAL A 40 17.63 -3.93 -4.17
CA VAL A 40 18.21 -2.58 -4.03
C VAL A 40 17.28 -1.67 -3.22
N ARG A 41 15.99 -1.73 -3.46
CA ARG A 41 14.99 -0.95 -2.74
C ARG A 41 14.90 -1.37 -1.27
N THR A 42 14.94 -2.67 -1.00
CA THR A 42 14.90 -3.20 0.37
C THR A 42 16.19 -2.87 1.14
N THR A 43 17.37 -2.98 0.50
CA THR A 43 18.64 -2.59 1.13
C THR A 43 18.73 -1.08 1.37
N ALA A 44 18.15 -0.27 0.50
CA ALA A 44 18.02 1.18 0.74
C ALA A 44 17.18 1.46 2.01
N TRP A 45 16.07 0.74 2.21
CA TRP A 45 15.27 0.86 3.44
C TRP A 45 16.05 0.41 4.68
N ILE A 46 16.89 -0.63 4.58
CA ILE A 46 17.79 -1.02 5.67
C ILE A 46 18.69 0.16 6.05
N ALA A 47 19.36 0.77 5.07
CA ALA A 47 20.26 1.89 5.31
C ALA A 47 19.53 3.13 5.90
N ILE A 48 18.31 3.40 5.44
CA ILE A 48 17.52 4.56 5.88
C ILE A 48 17.00 4.38 7.32
N LEU A 49 16.58 3.15 7.69
CA LEU A 49 15.93 2.85 8.98
C LEU A 49 16.91 2.43 10.07
N GLN A 50 18.20 2.25 9.78
CA GLN A 50 19.21 1.94 10.79
C GLN A 50 19.25 2.97 11.93
N SER A 51 19.76 2.57 13.09
CA SER A 51 19.88 3.45 14.26
C SER A 51 20.70 4.72 13.95
N GLN A 52 21.71 4.61 13.08
CA GLN A 52 22.49 5.75 12.55
C GLN A 52 22.07 6.10 11.11
N GLY A 53 20.82 5.82 10.76
CA GLY A 53 20.27 6.11 9.44
C GLY A 53 19.59 7.47 9.35
N VAL A 54 19.33 7.90 8.11
CA VAL A 54 18.80 9.22 7.78
C VAL A 54 17.50 9.56 8.56
N VAL A 55 16.62 8.58 8.78
CA VAL A 55 15.37 8.83 9.53
C VAL A 55 15.65 9.22 10.97
N ASN A 56 16.53 8.49 11.66
CA ASN A 56 16.90 8.82 13.03
C ASN A 56 17.68 10.14 13.12
N ASP A 57 18.57 10.41 12.17
CA ASP A 57 19.30 11.70 12.13
C ASP A 57 18.35 12.89 11.97
N VAL A 58 17.33 12.77 11.11
CA VAL A 58 16.29 13.78 10.96
C VAL A 58 15.48 13.94 12.25
N LEU A 59 15.11 12.85 12.93
CA LEU A 59 14.34 12.91 14.18
C LEU A 59 15.14 13.56 15.31
N VAL A 60 16.44 13.32 15.38
CA VAL A 60 17.36 14.02 16.31
C VAL A 60 17.45 15.49 15.96
N TRP A 61 17.63 15.81 14.69
CA TRP A 61 17.74 17.21 14.23
C TRP A 61 16.47 18.05 14.52
N ILE A 62 15.27 17.44 14.42
CA ILE A 62 14.00 18.10 14.76
C ILE A 62 13.78 18.14 16.28
N GLY A 63 14.60 17.47 17.10
CA GLY A 63 14.49 17.44 18.55
C GLY A 63 13.42 16.47 19.10
N ILE A 64 12.95 15.51 18.28
CA ILE A 64 11.98 14.49 18.72
C ILE A 64 12.67 13.41 19.55
N THR A 65 13.94 13.10 19.25
CA THR A 65 14.77 12.12 19.96
C THR A 65 16.13 12.70 20.29
N GLY A 66 16.76 12.22 21.37
CA GLY A 66 18.16 12.51 21.67
C GLY A 66 19.10 11.52 20.97
N ASP A 67 20.37 11.89 20.85
CA ASP A 67 21.40 11.01 20.24
C ASP A 67 21.53 9.66 20.95
N GLU A 68 21.26 9.58 22.25
CA GLU A 68 21.31 8.35 23.04
C GLU A 68 20.00 7.54 23.00
N SER A 69 18.89 8.12 22.54
CA SER A 69 17.55 7.52 22.54
C SER A 69 16.99 7.34 21.14
N ARG A 70 17.81 6.89 20.18
CA ARG A 70 17.41 6.66 18.79
C ARG A 70 16.40 5.49 18.69
N PHE A 71 15.42 5.61 17.80
CA PHE A 71 14.43 4.57 17.60
C PHE A 71 15.02 3.34 16.89
N SER A 72 14.68 2.15 17.39
CA SER A 72 14.89 0.91 16.66
C SER A 72 13.81 0.73 15.61
N LEU A 73 14.04 1.26 14.40
CA LEU A 73 13.08 1.22 13.29
C LEU A 73 13.30 0.05 12.34
N ILE A 74 14.36 -0.72 12.52
CA ILE A 74 14.70 -1.87 11.66
C ILE A 74 14.73 -3.15 12.47
N TYR A 75 14.63 -4.30 11.79
CA TYR A 75 14.55 -5.65 12.32
C TYR A 75 13.37 -5.88 13.27
N ASN A 76 12.25 -5.25 12.95
CA ASN A 76 10.99 -5.37 13.68
C ASN A 76 9.78 -5.16 12.76
N MET A 77 8.57 -5.31 13.33
CA MET A 77 7.32 -5.11 12.58
C MET A 77 7.19 -3.70 12.01
N THR A 78 7.67 -2.67 12.72
CA THR A 78 7.60 -1.26 12.27
C THR A 78 8.39 -1.07 10.97
N GLY A 79 9.63 -1.57 10.91
CA GLY A 79 10.44 -1.54 9.70
C GLY A 79 9.78 -2.25 8.53
N THR A 80 9.23 -3.44 8.78
CA THR A 80 8.48 -4.19 7.76
C THR A 80 7.30 -3.37 7.24
N ILE A 81 6.49 -2.77 8.13
CA ILE A 81 5.32 -1.99 7.73
C ILE A 81 5.73 -0.77 6.89
N ILE A 82 6.76 -0.04 7.29
CA ILE A 82 7.24 1.15 6.56
C ILE A 82 7.72 0.76 5.16
N ALA A 83 8.64 -0.20 5.07
CA ALA A 83 9.20 -0.65 3.80
C ALA A 83 8.12 -1.22 2.87
N MET A 84 7.25 -2.09 3.38
CA MET A 84 6.14 -2.68 2.64
C MET A 84 5.13 -1.63 2.18
N THR A 85 4.82 -0.63 3.00
CA THR A 85 3.90 0.45 2.62
C THR A 85 4.45 1.20 1.41
N HIS A 86 5.72 1.59 1.42
CA HIS A 86 6.34 2.27 0.28
C HIS A 86 6.33 1.40 -0.99
N ILE A 87 6.66 0.10 -0.87
CA ILE A 87 6.71 -0.81 -2.01
C ILE A 87 5.32 -1.05 -2.61
N LEU A 88 4.28 -1.13 -1.76
CA LEU A 88 2.92 -1.43 -2.18
C LEU A 88 2.08 -0.18 -2.49
N LEU A 89 2.57 1.01 -2.15
CA LEU A 89 1.86 2.28 -2.37
C LEU A 89 1.40 2.50 -3.82
N PRO A 90 2.23 2.25 -4.85
CA PRO A 90 1.81 2.39 -6.24
C PRO A 90 0.62 1.49 -6.61
N PHE A 91 0.55 0.27 -6.06
CA PHE A 91 -0.54 -0.66 -6.30
C PHE A 91 -1.87 -0.21 -5.69
N MET A 92 -1.83 0.68 -4.70
CA MET A 92 -3.01 1.37 -4.18
C MET A 92 -3.36 2.59 -5.05
N ILE A 93 -2.35 3.39 -5.43
CA ILE A 93 -2.54 4.65 -6.16
C ILE A 93 -3.12 4.40 -7.55
N LEU A 94 -2.62 3.41 -8.30
CA LEU A 94 -3.02 3.20 -9.69
C LEU A 94 -4.51 2.90 -9.88
N PRO A 95 -5.13 1.92 -9.18
CA PRO A 95 -6.57 1.67 -9.28
C PRO A 95 -7.41 2.85 -8.81
N LEU A 96 -7.00 3.51 -7.71
CA LEU A 96 -7.66 4.71 -7.22
C LEU A 96 -7.63 5.83 -8.25
N TYR A 97 -6.47 6.14 -8.80
CA TYR A 97 -6.31 7.16 -9.84
C TYR A 97 -7.17 6.85 -11.07
N SER A 98 -7.18 5.60 -11.53
CA SER A 98 -7.97 5.17 -12.67
C SER A 98 -9.46 5.48 -12.47
N VAL A 99 -10.02 5.10 -11.33
CA VAL A 99 -11.42 5.39 -10.99
C VAL A 99 -11.65 6.89 -10.79
N MET A 100 -10.79 7.58 -10.03
CA MET A 100 -10.94 9.00 -9.75
C MET A 100 -10.89 9.85 -11.02
N LYS A 101 -10.13 9.44 -12.03
CA LYS A 101 -10.00 10.15 -13.31
C LYS A 101 -11.27 10.08 -14.16
N THR A 102 -12.09 9.05 -13.98
CA THR A 102 -13.36 8.91 -14.71
C THR A 102 -14.51 9.71 -14.09
N ILE A 103 -14.35 10.21 -12.84
CA ILE A 103 -15.42 10.97 -12.16
C ILE A 103 -15.54 12.38 -12.75
N PRO A 104 -16.71 12.74 -13.35
CA PRO A 104 -16.88 14.06 -13.95
C PRO A 104 -16.84 15.17 -12.90
N SER A 105 -16.08 16.22 -13.16
CA SER A 105 -16.01 17.40 -12.27
C SER A 105 -17.36 18.13 -12.13
N SER A 106 -18.30 17.90 -13.07
CA SER A 106 -19.67 18.44 -13.02
C SER A 106 -20.43 17.99 -11.77
N TYR A 107 -20.20 16.77 -11.27
CA TYR A 107 -20.87 16.27 -10.06
C TYR A 107 -20.56 17.11 -8.82
N MET A 108 -19.31 17.49 -8.66
CA MET A 108 -18.88 18.38 -7.56
C MET A 108 -19.45 19.79 -7.73
N ARG A 109 -19.54 20.30 -8.97
CA ARG A 109 -20.17 21.61 -9.26
C ARG A 109 -21.66 21.59 -8.98
N ALA A 110 -22.38 20.56 -9.45
CA ALA A 110 -23.81 20.40 -9.18
C ALA A 110 -24.13 20.32 -7.68
N ALA A 111 -23.35 19.55 -6.91
CA ALA A 111 -23.52 19.48 -5.47
C ALA A 111 -23.35 20.85 -4.78
N ARG A 112 -22.38 21.65 -5.23
CA ARG A 112 -22.18 23.02 -4.73
C ARG A 112 -23.32 23.97 -5.11
N SER A 113 -23.84 23.87 -6.32
CA SER A 113 -25.00 24.65 -6.77
C SER A 113 -26.26 24.34 -5.94
N LEU A 114 -26.36 23.13 -5.39
CA LEU A 114 -27.42 22.70 -4.45
C LEU A 114 -27.13 23.09 -2.98
N GLY A 115 -26.11 23.95 -2.73
CA GLY A 115 -25.78 24.46 -1.39
C GLY A 115 -24.87 23.55 -0.57
N ALA A 116 -24.28 22.48 -1.15
CA ALA A 116 -23.32 21.67 -0.41
C ALA A 116 -21.98 22.41 -0.22
N THR A 117 -21.44 22.38 1.01
CA THR A 117 -20.07 22.84 1.27
C THR A 117 -19.06 21.94 0.52
N PRO A 118 -17.84 22.42 0.23
CA PRO A 118 -16.81 21.62 -0.45
C PRO A 118 -16.55 20.26 0.23
N ALA A 119 -16.50 20.24 1.55
CA ALA A 119 -16.29 19.01 2.33
C ALA A 119 -17.49 18.05 2.20
N ARG A 120 -18.73 18.57 2.26
CA ARG A 120 -19.94 17.74 2.07
C ARG A 120 -20.05 17.18 0.66
N ALA A 121 -19.73 17.99 -0.37
CA ALA A 121 -19.70 17.52 -1.75
C ALA A 121 -18.65 16.42 -1.92
N PHE A 122 -17.46 16.58 -1.35
CA PHE A 122 -16.41 15.56 -1.38
C PHE A 122 -16.86 14.26 -0.70
N LEU A 123 -17.31 14.33 0.57
CA LEU A 123 -17.66 13.14 1.34
C LEU A 123 -18.91 12.43 0.86
N LYS A 124 -19.93 13.17 0.37
CA LYS A 124 -21.23 12.58 -0.01
C LYS A 124 -21.37 12.28 -1.49
N VAL A 125 -20.59 12.93 -2.36
CA VAL A 125 -20.72 12.77 -3.82
C VAL A 125 -19.47 12.14 -4.43
N TYR A 126 -18.28 12.69 -4.14
CA TYR A 126 -17.03 12.21 -4.74
C TYR A 126 -16.53 10.90 -4.12
N MET A 127 -16.40 10.86 -2.79
CA MET A 127 -15.83 9.73 -2.07
C MET A 127 -16.60 8.41 -2.31
N PRO A 128 -17.94 8.34 -2.33
CA PRO A 128 -18.65 7.10 -2.62
C PRO A 128 -18.36 6.54 -4.02
N GLN A 129 -18.12 7.41 -5.00
CA GLN A 129 -17.79 6.99 -6.37
C GLN A 129 -16.36 6.42 -6.48
N THR A 130 -15.50 6.67 -5.49
CA THR A 130 -14.13 6.10 -5.44
C THR A 130 -14.07 4.72 -4.78
N ILE A 131 -15.17 4.24 -4.17
CA ILE A 131 -15.21 2.93 -3.46
C ILE A 131 -14.72 1.77 -4.34
N PRO A 132 -15.09 1.66 -5.63
CA PRO A 132 -14.56 0.59 -6.48
C PRO A 132 -13.04 0.63 -6.59
N GLY A 133 -12.45 1.83 -6.69
CA GLY A 133 -11.00 2.03 -6.73
C GLY A 133 -10.32 1.68 -5.40
N VAL A 134 -10.95 2.05 -4.27
CA VAL A 134 -10.49 1.66 -2.92
C VAL A 134 -10.49 0.14 -2.76
N GLY A 135 -11.57 -0.49 -3.20
CA GLY A 135 -11.72 -1.94 -3.13
C GLY A 135 -10.69 -2.67 -3.99
N ALA A 136 -10.53 -2.27 -5.25
CA ALA A 136 -9.56 -2.86 -6.17
C ALA A 136 -8.12 -2.67 -5.68
N GLY A 137 -7.74 -1.45 -5.30
CA GLY A 137 -6.42 -1.15 -4.75
C GLY A 137 -6.17 -1.87 -3.42
N GLY A 138 -7.18 -1.90 -2.53
CA GLY A 138 -7.10 -2.58 -1.25
C GLY A 138 -6.91 -4.08 -1.39
N LEU A 139 -7.68 -4.73 -2.27
CA LEU A 139 -7.54 -6.15 -2.56
C LEU A 139 -6.16 -6.47 -3.14
N LEU A 140 -5.72 -5.69 -4.13
CA LEU A 140 -4.41 -5.88 -4.76
C LEU A 140 -3.27 -5.76 -3.74
N VAL A 141 -3.26 -4.70 -2.94
CA VAL A 141 -2.26 -4.49 -1.88
C VAL A 141 -2.30 -5.59 -0.84
N PHE A 142 -3.49 -6.06 -0.46
CA PHE A 142 -3.64 -7.12 0.54
C PHE A 142 -3.09 -8.45 0.04
N ILE A 143 -3.46 -8.86 -1.19
CA ILE A 143 -2.99 -10.11 -1.79
C ILE A 143 -1.47 -10.08 -1.95
N LEU A 144 -0.92 -8.99 -2.47
CA LEU A 144 0.52 -8.83 -2.61
C LEU A 144 1.23 -8.84 -1.25
N ALA A 145 0.69 -8.14 -0.24
CA ALA A 145 1.30 -8.08 1.09
C ALA A 145 1.42 -9.45 1.75
N ILE A 146 0.38 -10.28 1.67
CA ILE A 146 0.40 -11.63 2.27
C ILE A 146 1.45 -12.53 1.61
N GLY A 147 1.60 -12.45 0.29
CA GLY A 147 2.57 -13.24 -0.47
C GLY A 147 4.00 -12.70 -0.40
N TYR A 148 4.21 -11.53 0.19
CA TYR A 148 5.54 -10.91 0.21
C TYR A 148 6.50 -11.64 1.14
N TYR A 149 7.69 -11.99 0.60
CA TYR A 149 8.72 -12.74 1.33
C TYR A 149 10.00 -11.94 1.58
N ILE A 150 10.57 -11.33 0.52
CA ILE A 150 11.93 -10.79 0.53
C ILE A 150 12.08 -9.63 1.51
N THR A 151 11.20 -8.64 1.45
CA THR A 151 11.30 -7.44 2.29
C THR A 151 11.14 -7.77 3.77
N PRO A 152 10.11 -8.53 4.22
CA PRO A 152 10.02 -8.94 5.62
C PRO A 152 11.19 -9.81 6.09
N ALA A 153 11.74 -10.65 5.22
CA ALA A 153 12.90 -11.47 5.54
C ALA A 153 14.16 -10.64 5.83
N LEU A 154 14.32 -9.51 5.15
CA LEU A 154 15.51 -8.65 5.27
C LEU A 154 15.35 -7.55 6.34
N VAL A 155 14.14 -6.98 6.48
CA VAL A 155 13.89 -5.79 7.31
C VAL A 155 13.19 -6.14 8.62
N GLY A 156 12.43 -7.26 8.65
CA GLY A 156 11.48 -7.56 9.72
C GLY A 156 12.07 -8.20 10.98
N GLY A 157 13.29 -8.74 10.91
CA GLY A 157 13.85 -9.50 12.04
C GLY A 157 12.98 -10.71 12.42
N GLN A 158 12.88 -11.02 13.70
CA GLN A 158 12.06 -12.14 14.18
C GLN A 158 10.58 -11.80 14.29
N ASP A 159 10.24 -10.58 14.71
CA ASP A 159 8.88 -10.14 15.00
C ASP A 159 8.15 -9.59 13.77
N GLY A 160 8.89 -9.18 12.74
CA GLY A 160 8.36 -8.56 11.52
C GLY A 160 8.16 -9.52 10.35
N GLN A 161 8.17 -10.84 10.59
CA GLN A 161 7.97 -11.84 9.54
C GLN A 161 6.48 -12.06 9.23
N LEU A 162 6.21 -12.39 7.96
CA LEU A 162 4.88 -12.70 7.46
C LEU A 162 4.71 -14.20 7.24
N ILE A 163 3.48 -14.64 6.94
CA ILE A 163 3.17 -16.07 6.70
C ILE A 163 4.05 -16.68 5.60
N SER A 164 4.38 -15.92 4.56
CA SER A 164 5.29 -16.34 3.48
C SER A 164 6.70 -16.67 4.00
N ASN A 165 7.18 -15.94 5.01
CA ASN A 165 8.46 -16.21 5.66
C ASN A 165 8.41 -17.49 6.49
N MET A 166 7.29 -17.76 7.17
CA MET A 166 7.08 -19.02 7.90
C MET A 166 7.06 -20.22 6.97
N ILE A 167 6.37 -20.12 5.82
CA ILE A 167 6.36 -21.17 4.80
C ILE A 167 7.80 -21.45 4.34
N ALA A 168 8.55 -20.40 3.99
CA ALA A 168 9.95 -20.55 3.56
C ALA A 168 10.85 -21.16 4.67
N TYR A 169 10.65 -20.77 5.92
CA TYR A 169 11.37 -21.34 7.05
C TYR A 169 11.13 -22.84 7.19
N HIS A 170 9.87 -23.29 7.09
CA HIS A 170 9.52 -24.71 7.18
C HIS A 170 10.00 -25.52 5.97
N MET A 171 10.08 -24.90 4.80
CA MET A 171 10.66 -25.56 3.62
C MET A 171 12.17 -25.70 3.67
N GLN A 172 12.88 -24.63 4.09
CA GLN A 172 14.33 -24.53 3.90
C GLN A 172 15.14 -24.90 5.14
N LYS A 173 14.60 -24.59 6.36
CA LYS A 173 15.33 -24.81 7.61
C LYS A 173 14.82 -25.99 8.41
N SER A 174 13.53 -26.08 8.67
CA SER A 174 12.97 -27.19 9.44
C SER A 174 12.68 -28.44 8.60
N LEU A 175 12.74 -28.32 7.26
CA LEU A 175 12.45 -29.41 6.29
C LEU A 175 11.10 -30.09 6.51
N ASN A 176 10.17 -29.36 7.13
CA ASN A 176 8.80 -29.81 7.38
C ASN A 176 7.89 -29.43 6.21
N TRP A 177 8.00 -30.17 5.13
CA TRP A 177 7.25 -29.92 3.88
C TRP A 177 5.74 -30.01 4.06
N SER A 178 5.28 -30.90 4.95
CA SER A 178 3.85 -31.08 5.22
C SER A 178 3.25 -29.82 5.85
N LEU A 179 3.93 -29.23 6.83
CA LEU A 179 3.47 -27.99 7.47
C LEU A 179 3.57 -26.79 6.51
N ALA A 180 4.65 -26.71 5.73
CA ALA A 180 4.80 -25.66 4.71
C ALA A 180 3.66 -25.74 3.67
N ALA A 181 3.32 -26.94 3.21
CA ALA A 181 2.21 -27.16 2.27
C ALA A 181 0.85 -26.78 2.89
N ALA A 182 0.61 -27.14 4.17
CA ALA A 182 -0.60 -26.76 4.88
C ALA A 182 -0.75 -25.24 5.01
N LEU A 183 0.31 -24.54 5.41
CA LEU A 183 0.31 -23.07 5.51
C LEU A 183 0.10 -22.41 4.14
N GLY A 184 0.74 -22.92 3.08
CA GLY A 184 0.52 -22.47 1.71
C GLY A 184 -0.91 -22.69 1.23
N GLY A 185 -1.51 -23.84 1.55
CA GLY A 185 -2.91 -24.16 1.26
C GLY A 185 -3.89 -23.22 1.96
N ILE A 186 -3.65 -22.92 3.25
CA ILE A 186 -4.47 -21.97 4.02
C ILE A 186 -4.35 -20.56 3.42
N LEU A 187 -3.13 -20.13 3.07
CA LEU A 187 -2.89 -18.84 2.43
C LEU A 187 -3.64 -18.75 1.10
N LEU A 188 -3.53 -19.76 0.24
CA LEU A 188 -4.23 -19.82 -1.04
C LEU A 188 -5.75 -19.77 -0.86
N ALA A 189 -6.29 -20.58 0.04
CA ALA A 189 -7.73 -20.59 0.34
C ALA A 189 -8.20 -19.22 0.84
N GLY A 190 -7.43 -18.57 1.72
CA GLY A 190 -7.72 -17.22 2.22
C GLY A 190 -7.74 -16.17 1.11
N VAL A 191 -6.76 -16.20 0.19
CA VAL A 191 -6.70 -15.28 -0.96
C VAL A 191 -7.89 -15.51 -1.90
N LEU A 192 -8.20 -16.78 -2.22
CA LEU A 192 -9.34 -17.10 -3.09
C LEU A 192 -10.67 -16.70 -2.46
N PHE A 193 -10.83 -16.90 -1.15
CA PHE A 193 -12.03 -16.48 -0.42
C PHE A 193 -12.19 -14.94 -0.45
N LEU A 194 -11.11 -14.20 -0.22
CA LEU A 194 -11.14 -12.73 -0.28
C LEU A 194 -11.43 -12.21 -1.68
N TYR A 195 -10.86 -12.83 -2.70
CA TYR A 195 -11.17 -12.51 -4.09
C TYR A 195 -12.65 -12.76 -4.40
N TRP A 196 -13.18 -13.93 -4.01
CA TRP A 196 -14.59 -14.24 -4.17
C TRP A 196 -15.51 -13.29 -3.41
N ALA A 197 -15.17 -12.95 -2.16
CA ALA A 197 -15.95 -12.00 -1.36
C ALA A 197 -15.94 -10.60 -1.99
N TYR A 198 -14.79 -10.14 -2.49
CA TYR A 198 -14.67 -8.87 -3.20
C TYR A 198 -15.54 -8.85 -4.46
N ASP A 199 -15.47 -9.89 -5.28
CA ASP A 199 -16.29 -10.03 -6.49
C ASP A 199 -17.78 -10.01 -6.18
N ARG A 200 -18.20 -10.69 -5.11
CA ARG A 200 -19.60 -10.74 -4.67
C ARG A 200 -20.13 -9.41 -4.14
N ILE A 201 -19.27 -8.60 -3.47
CA ILE A 201 -19.67 -7.34 -2.81
C ILE A 201 -19.62 -6.16 -3.79
N ILE A 202 -18.57 -6.06 -4.59
CA ILE A 202 -18.30 -4.90 -5.45
C ILE A 202 -18.75 -5.19 -6.90
N GLY A 203 -18.75 -6.48 -7.30
CA GLY A 203 -19.16 -6.95 -8.61
C GLY A 203 -18.27 -6.44 -9.74
N ILE A 204 -17.42 -7.28 -10.29
CA ILE A 204 -16.59 -6.94 -11.45
C ILE A 204 -17.50 -6.59 -12.67
N ASP A 205 -18.69 -7.17 -12.73
CA ASP A 205 -19.66 -6.90 -13.80
C ASP A 205 -20.24 -5.49 -13.76
N ASN A 206 -20.30 -4.83 -12.62
CA ASN A 206 -20.76 -3.44 -12.50
C ASN A 206 -19.75 -2.42 -13.06
N MET A 207 -18.50 -2.80 -13.31
CA MET A 207 -17.48 -1.95 -13.93
C MET A 207 -17.49 -1.99 -15.46
N LYS A 208 -18.28 -2.88 -16.07
CA LYS A 208 -18.37 -3.03 -17.55
C LYS A 208 -19.47 -2.19 -18.20
N LEU A 209 -20.25 -1.45 -17.42
CA LEU A 209 -21.35 -0.62 -17.89
C LEU A 209 -21.02 0.88 -17.78
N GLY A 210 -20.03 1.31 -18.57
CA GLY A 210 -19.71 2.71 -18.76
C GLY A 210 -19.00 2.93 -20.08
#